data_db6747ebcd25fc3b7d5bea0ab9dc0be3
#
_entry.id   db6747ebcd25fc3b7d5bea0ab9dc0be3
#
_cell.length_a   1.000
_cell.length_b   1.000
_cell.length_c   1.000
_cell.angle_alpha   90.00
_cell.angle_beta   90.00
_cell.angle_gamma   90.00
#
_symmetry.space_group_name_H-M   'P 1'
#
loop_
_entity.id
_entity.type
_entity.pdbx_description
1 polymer ?
#
loop_
_entity_poly.entity_id
_entity_poly.type
_entity_poly.pdbx_seq_one_letter_code
_entity_poly.pdbx_strand_id
1 'polypeptide(L)'
;MFRRNFIGAAVAAACFSALPVQAQQIIKATDVHPLGYPTVEALVRMGNKLEKATNGKYKMQMFPSMQLGGEKEMIEQAQVGALQIARISVGPMGPIVDEFNVFNMPFVFKDEAQMRKVIDGPIGEEMLTKLSNSSARLIALGWMDAGTRNVYSD
;
A
#
# COMPACT_ATOMS: atom_id res chain seq x y z
N MET A 1 27.93 -58.84 4.64
CA MET A 1 26.51 -58.51 4.82
C MET A 1 26.26 -57.14 5.43
N PHE A 2 27.24 -56.31 5.79
CA PHE A 2 27.13 -55.02 6.47
C PHE A 2 27.07 -53.78 5.56
N ARG A 3 27.44 -53.85 4.27
CA ARG A 3 27.52 -52.70 3.37
C ARG A 3 26.15 -52.16 2.81
N ARG A 4 25.11 -53.01 2.81
CA ARG A 4 23.79 -52.66 2.25
C ARG A 4 22.93 -51.82 3.18
N ASN A 5 23.17 -51.82 4.49
CA ASN A 5 22.38 -51.08 5.47
C ASN A 5 22.82 -49.61 5.65
N PHE A 6 24.05 -49.28 5.27
CA PHE A 6 24.54 -47.88 5.36
C PHE A 6 23.99 -46.96 4.29
N ILE A 7 23.65 -47.49 3.11
CA ILE A 7 23.08 -46.68 2.02
C ILE A 7 21.63 -46.25 2.33
N GLY A 8 20.85 -47.10 2.96
CA GLY A 8 19.48 -46.81 3.38
C GLY A 8 19.37 -45.70 4.46
N ALA A 9 20.31 -45.65 5.38
CA ALA A 9 20.34 -44.67 6.45
C ALA A 9 20.76 -43.28 5.93
N ALA A 10 21.65 -43.20 4.94
CA ALA A 10 22.08 -41.92 4.32
C ALA A 10 20.97 -41.26 3.48
N VAL A 11 20.14 -42.07 2.79
CA VAL A 11 19.00 -41.55 2.01
C VAL A 11 17.88 -41.05 2.92
N ALA A 12 17.60 -41.71 4.04
CA ALA A 12 16.60 -41.27 5.00
C ALA A 12 17.00 -39.95 5.70
N ALA A 13 18.28 -39.71 5.98
CA ALA A 13 18.78 -38.45 6.58
C ALA A 13 18.71 -37.26 5.62
N ALA A 14 18.84 -37.47 4.31
CA ALA A 14 18.74 -36.40 3.30
C ALA A 14 17.31 -35.87 3.11
N CYS A 15 16.27 -36.63 3.42
CA CYS A 15 14.86 -36.22 3.30
C CYS A 15 14.39 -35.30 4.46
N PHE A 16 15.09 -35.30 5.59
CA PHE A 16 14.70 -34.51 6.77
C PHE A 16 15.24 -33.05 6.75
N SER A 17 16.12 -32.69 5.83
CA SER A 17 16.75 -31.38 5.77
C SER A 17 16.07 -30.37 4.81
N ALA A 18 14.96 -30.74 4.17
CA ALA A 18 14.14 -29.80 3.42
C ALA A 18 13.31 -28.94 4.39
N LEU A 19 13.95 -27.96 5.04
CA LEU A 19 13.23 -26.88 5.70
C LEU A 19 12.33 -26.22 4.65
N PRO A 20 11.04 -25.98 4.95
CA PRO A 20 10.18 -25.28 4.01
C PRO A 20 10.77 -23.88 3.79
N VAL A 21 11.38 -23.65 2.64
CA VAL A 21 11.73 -22.31 2.20
C VAL A 21 10.42 -21.57 1.99
N GLN A 22 10.03 -20.78 2.96
CA GLN A 22 8.85 -19.95 2.85
C GLN A 22 9.15 -18.88 1.80
N ALA A 23 8.56 -19.02 0.61
CA ALA A 23 8.75 -18.08 -0.48
C ALA A 23 8.36 -16.68 -0.03
N GLN A 24 9.27 -15.71 -0.17
CA GLN A 24 9.01 -14.31 0.12
C GLN A 24 7.88 -13.80 -0.77
N GLN A 25 6.86 -13.20 -0.19
CA GLN A 25 5.73 -12.60 -0.90
C GLN A 25 6.03 -11.12 -1.19
N ILE A 26 5.95 -10.73 -2.45
CA ILE A 26 6.17 -9.35 -2.88
C ILE A 26 4.84 -8.60 -2.84
N ILE A 27 4.81 -7.49 -2.10
CA ILE A 27 3.72 -6.51 -2.06
C ILE A 27 4.12 -5.35 -2.94
N LYS A 28 3.43 -5.16 -4.06
CA LYS A 28 3.65 -4.02 -4.95
C LYS A 28 2.94 -2.79 -4.40
N ALA A 29 3.69 -1.70 -4.24
CA ALA A 29 3.18 -0.40 -3.81
C ALA A 29 3.51 0.67 -4.87
N THR A 30 2.61 1.61 -5.10
CA THR A 30 2.81 2.67 -6.09
C THR A 30 2.39 4.05 -5.58
N ASP A 31 3.01 5.08 -6.14
CA ASP A 31 2.69 6.49 -5.96
C ASP A 31 3.04 7.24 -7.25
N VAL A 32 2.31 8.31 -7.55
CA VAL A 32 2.61 9.20 -8.69
C VAL A 32 3.86 10.04 -8.47
N HIS A 33 4.27 10.27 -7.22
CA HIS A 33 5.42 11.10 -6.87
C HIS A 33 6.75 10.35 -6.98
N PRO A 34 7.86 11.08 -7.15
CA PRO A 34 9.20 10.48 -7.21
C PRO A 34 9.70 9.99 -5.85
N LEU A 35 10.74 9.19 -5.85
CA LEU A 35 11.50 8.86 -4.65
C LEU A 35 11.98 10.15 -3.95
N GLY A 36 12.03 10.11 -2.62
CA GLY A 36 12.32 11.28 -1.79
C GLY A 36 11.10 12.13 -1.46
N TYR A 37 9.97 11.94 -2.14
CA TYR A 37 8.73 12.64 -1.76
C TYR A 37 8.15 12.05 -0.46
N PRO A 38 7.61 12.89 0.46
CA PRO A 38 7.21 12.43 1.80
C PRO A 38 6.26 11.23 1.84
N THR A 39 5.28 11.15 0.94
CA THR A 39 4.33 10.04 0.88
C THR A 39 5.00 8.75 0.40
N VAL A 40 5.87 8.84 -0.60
CA VAL A 40 6.66 7.70 -1.11
C VAL A 40 7.58 7.16 -0.02
N GLU A 41 8.28 8.05 0.67
CA GLU A 41 9.17 7.67 1.78
C GLU A 41 8.40 7.05 2.96
N ALA A 42 7.16 7.48 3.19
CA ALA A 42 6.29 6.86 4.19
C ALA A 42 5.95 5.41 3.81
N LEU A 43 5.63 5.14 2.55
CA LEU A 43 5.40 3.77 2.04
C LEU A 43 6.67 2.91 2.13
N VAL A 44 7.83 3.45 1.77
CA VAL A 44 9.11 2.74 1.91
C VAL A 44 9.39 2.37 3.36
N ARG A 45 9.19 3.32 4.31
CA ARG A 45 9.33 3.03 5.75
C ARG A 45 8.33 1.98 6.23
N MET A 46 7.09 2.03 5.75
CA MET A 46 6.07 1.02 6.06
C MET A 46 6.50 -0.36 5.57
N GLY A 47 7.00 -0.47 4.33
CA GLY A 47 7.50 -1.71 3.77
C GLY A 47 8.65 -2.31 4.57
N ASN A 48 9.61 -1.48 4.97
CA ASN A 48 10.73 -1.92 5.80
C ASN A 48 10.28 -2.42 7.18
N LYS A 49 9.26 -1.77 7.78
CA LYS A 49 8.68 -2.24 9.05
C LYS A 49 7.95 -3.57 8.87
N LEU A 50 7.19 -3.73 7.79
CA LEU A 50 6.47 -4.95 7.47
C LEU A 50 7.44 -6.13 7.25
N GLU A 51 8.50 -5.93 6.49
CA GLU A 51 9.53 -6.96 6.26
C GLU A 51 10.15 -7.42 7.57
N LYS A 52 10.52 -6.49 8.44
CA LYS A 52 11.05 -6.80 9.77
C LYS A 52 10.03 -7.52 10.67
N ALA A 53 8.79 -7.04 10.73
CA ALA A 53 7.73 -7.62 11.55
C ALA A 53 7.32 -9.03 11.12
N THR A 54 7.55 -9.37 9.86
CA THR A 54 7.19 -10.67 9.28
C THR A 54 8.39 -11.60 9.05
N ASN A 55 9.55 -11.25 9.61
CA ASN A 55 10.81 -12.00 9.41
C ASN A 55 11.10 -12.28 7.93
N GLY A 56 10.89 -11.28 7.07
CA GLY A 56 11.14 -11.35 5.63
C GLY A 56 10.06 -12.08 4.82
N LYS A 57 8.95 -12.53 5.44
CA LYS A 57 7.85 -13.18 4.72
C LYS A 57 7.23 -12.29 3.67
N TYR A 58 7.02 -11.00 4.00
CA TYR A 58 6.52 -9.99 3.09
C TYR A 58 7.59 -8.95 2.80
N LYS A 59 7.78 -8.62 1.52
CA LYS A 59 8.65 -7.54 1.07
C LYS A 59 7.88 -6.59 0.19
N MET A 60 7.96 -5.29 0.48
CA MET A 60 7.33 -4.28 -0.35
C MET A 60 8.29 -3.86 -1.48
N GLN A 61 7.78 -3.85 -2.70
CA GLN A 61 8.43 -3.26 -3.86
C GLN A 61 7.72 -1.98 -4.24
N MET A 62 8.43 -0.86 -4.17
CA MET A 62 7.90 0.47 -4.48
C MET A 62 8.07 0.80 -5.97
N PHE A 63 7.01 1.30 -6.60
CA PHE A 63 6.94 1.80 -7.97
C PHE A 63 6.54 3.28 -7.95
N PRO A 64 7.49 4.21 -7.84
CA PRO A 64 7.25 5.64 -7.80
C PRO A 64 7.09 6.23 -9.21
N SER A 65 6.82 7.55 -9.29
CA SER A 65 6.86 8.33 -10.55
C SER A 65 5.96 7.75 -11.66
N MET A 66 4.76 7.33 -11.32
CA MET A 66 3.78 6.77 -12.29
C MET A 66 4.28 5.54 -13.07
N GLN A 67 5.26 4.78 -12.56
CA GLN A 67 5.80 3.60 -13.26
C GLN A 67 4.73 2.55 -13.61
N LEU A 68 3.64 2.50 -12.86
CA LEU A 68 2.50 1.61 -13.12
C LEU A 68 1.27 2.33 -13.68
N GLY A 69 1.44 3.53 -14.22
CA GLY A 69 0.37 4.38 -14.74
C GLY A 69 -0.03 5.51 -13.81
N GLY A 70 -1.04 6.29 -14.18
CA GLY A 70 -1.62 7.34 -13.37
C GLY A 70 -2.54 6.81 -12.26
N GLU A 71 -3.14 7.70 -11.47
CA GLU A 71 -3.94 7.30 -10.31
C GLU A 71 -5.18 6.47 -10.70
N LYS A 72 -5.77 6.73 -11.86
CA LYS A 72 -6.91 5.94 -12.37
C LYS A 72 -6.50 4.50 -12.65
N GLU A 73 -5.42 4.30 -13.38
CA GLU A 73 -4.87 2.98 -13.69
C GLU A 73 -4.42 2.24 -12.42
N MET A 74 -3.87 2.97 -11.43
CA MET A 74 -3.51 2.39 -10.13
C MET A 74 -4.73 1.88 -9.37
N ILE A 75 -5.84 2.62 -9.39
CA ILE A 75 -7.11 2.19 -8.78
C ILE A 75 -7.59 0.92 -9.45
N GLU A 76 -7.66 0.89 -10.77
CA GLU A 76 -8.14 -0.26 -11.55
C GLU A 76 -7.27 -1.51 -11.27
N GLN A 77 -5.95 -1.35 -11.22
CA GLN A 77 -5.02 -2.44 -10.90
C GLN A 77 -5.19 -2.95 -9.46
N ALA A 78 -5.44 -2.06 -8.50
CA ALA A 78 -5.71 -2.45 -7.11
C ALA A 78 -7.04 -3.22 -7.00
N GLN A 79 -8.08 -2.79 -7.70
CA GLN A 79 -9.39 -3.44 -7.72
C GLN A 79 -9.36 -4.88 -8.24
N VAL A 80 -8.46 -5.17 -9.19
CA VAL A 80 -8.28 -6.53 -9.73
C VAL A 80 -7.17 -7.32 -9.03
N GLY A 81 -6.51 -6.73 -8.01
CA GLY A 81 -5.47 -7.39 -7.23
C GLY A 81 -4.09 -7.48 -7.89
N ALA A 82 -3.88 -6.83 -9.04
CA ALA A 82 -2.59 -6.76 -9.71
C ALA A 82 -1.57 -5.89 -8.94
N LEU A 83 -2.09 -4.97 -8.12
CA LEU A 83 -1.39 -4.07 -7.23
C LEU A 83 -1.97 -4.20 -5.82
N GLN A 84 -1.13 -4.27 -4.78
CA GLN A 84 -1.58 -4.47 -3.42
C GLN A 84 -1.75 -3.16 -2.63
N ILE A 85 -0.94 -2.15 -2.91
CA ILE A 85 -0.98 -0.86 -2.21
C ILE A 85 -0.84 0.26 -3.24
N ALA A 86 -1.76 1.22 -3.19
CA ALA A 86 -1.70 2.45 -3.98
C ALA A 86 -1.89 3.67 -3.09
N ARG A 87 -1.05 4.67 -3.24
CA ARG A 87 -1.32 6.00 -2.71
C ARG A 87 -2.06 6.80 -3.77
N ILE A 88 -3.28 7.17 -3.48
CA ILE A 88 -4.17 7.85 -4.41
C ILE A 88 -4.57 9.20 -3.82
N SER A 89 -4.62 10.23 -4.64
CA SER A 89 -5.17 11.53 -4.27
C SER A 89 -6.69 11.44 -4.06
N VAL A 90 -7.24 12.34 -3.28
CA VAL A 90 -8.67 12.35 -2.95
C VAL A 90 -9.56 12.59 -4.20
N GLY A 91 -9.07 13.38 -5.19
CA GLY A 91 -9.81 13.68 -6.41
C GLY A 91 -10.34 12.46 -7.16
N PRO A 92 -9.48 11.52 -7.55
CA PRO A 92 -9.89 10.29 -8.21
C PRO A 92 -10.79 9.36 -7.38
N MET A 93 -10.92 9.59 -6.07
CA MET A 93 -11.83 8.84 -5.20
C MET A 93 -13.29 9.30 -5.28
N GLY A 94 -13.55 10.55 -5.71
CA GLY A 94 -14.90 11.11 -5.81
C GLY A 94 -15.88 10.26 -6.63
N PRO A 95 -15.53 9.74 -7.81
CA PRO A 95 -16.40 8.85 -8.58
C PRO A 95 -16.73 7.51 -7.88
N ILE A 96 -15.97 7.13 -6.86
CA ILE A 96 -16.14 5.87 -6.12
C ILE A 96 -17.01 6.11 -4.88
N VAL A 97 -16.75 7.20 -4.17
CA VAL A 97 -17.48 7.65 -2.98
C VAL A 97 -17.65 9.15 -3.07
N ASP A 98 -18.84 9.62 -3.37
CA ASP A 98 -19.15 11.03 -3.68
C ASP A 98 -18.71 12.00 -2.59
N GLU A 99 -18.75 11.59 -1.33
CA GLU A 99 -18.38 12.42 -0.19
C GLU A 99 -16.90 12.85 -0.22
N PHE A 100 -16.03 12.11 -0.89
CA PHE A 100 -14.64 12.53 -1.07
C PHE A 100 -14.49 13.84 -1.84
N ASN A 101 -15.49 14.21 -2.65
CA ASN A 101 -15.47 15.47 -3.38
C ASN A 101 -15.43 16.71 -2.46
N VAL A 102 -15.92 16.61 -1.24
CA VAL A 102 -15.86 17.70 -0.25
C VAL A 102 -14.42 18.11 0.04
N PHE A 103 -13.50 17.16 0.11
CA PHE A 103 -12.08 17.44 0.36
C PHE A 103 -11.37 18.11 -0.83
N ASN A 104 -11.97 18.09 -2.01
CA ASN A 104 -11.44 18.76 -3.21
C ASN A 104 -11.96 20.20 -3.37
N MET A 105 -12.92 20.62 -2.55
CA MET A 105 -13.48 21.97 -2.64
C MET A 105 -12.46 23.00 -2.15
N PRO A 106 -12.30 24.13 -2.87
CA PRO A 106 -11.44 25.20 -2.42
C PRO A 106 -11.87 25.74 -1.05
N PHE A 107 -10.92 26.10 -0.21
CA PHE A 107 -11.15 26.77 1.07
C PHE A 107 -12.05 26.02 2.07
N VAL A 108 -12.23 24.72 1.90
CA VAL A 108 -13.00 23.89 2.84
C VAL A 108 -12.36 23.85 4.23
N PHE A 109 -11.04 23.88 4.29
CA PHE A 109 -10.28 23.97 5.52
C PHE A 109 -9.66 25.36 5.67
N LYS A 110 -9.77 25.92 6.87
CA LYS A 110 -9.17 27.22 7.20
C LYS A 110 -7.64 27.14 7.23
N ASP A 111 -7.13 26.05 7.75
CA ASP A 111 -5.70 25.79 7.94
C ASP A 111 -5.42 24.28 8.03
N GLU A 112 -4.13 23.93 8.03
CA GLU A 112 -3.69 22.54 8.14
C GLU A 112 -4.11 21.90 9.47
N ALA A 113 -4.10 22.65 10.57
CA ALA A 113 -4.48 22.11 11.86
C ALA A 113 -5.96 21.71 11.90
N GLN A 114 -6.84 22.48 11.26
CA GLN A 114 -8.24 22.11 11.10
C GLN A 114 -8.39 20.89 10.19
N MET A 115 -7.69 20.85 9.05
CA MET A 115 -7.69 19.68 8.16
C MET A 115 -7.29 18.42 8.92
N ARG A 116 -6.19 18.47 9.66
CA ARG A 116 -5.70 17.34 10.46
C ARG A 116 -6.72 16.87 11.48
N LYS A 117 -7.39 17.79 12.18
CA LYS A 117 -8.48 17.43 13.08
C LYS A 117 -9.62 16.66 12.43
N VAL A 118 -9.90 16.97 11.16
CA VAL A 118 -10.97 16.31 10.41
C VAL A 118 -10.53 14.93 9.94
N ILE A 119 -9.36 14.83 9.27
CA ILE A 119 -8.90 13.56 8.69
C ILE A 119 -8.41 12.56 9.73
N ASP A 120 -7.87 13.02 10.86
CA ASP A 120 -7.43 12.17 11.98
C ASP A 120 -8.56 11.91 13.01
N GLY A 121 -9.74 12.48 12.77
CA GLY A 121 -10.91 12.38 13.64
C GLY A 121 -12.02 11.49 13.06
N PRO A 122 -13.21 11.50 13.71
CA PRO A 122 -14.34 10.65 13.34
C PRO A 122 -14.79 10.78 11.87
N ILE A 123 -14.70 11.99 11.29
CA ILE A 123 -15.05 12.22 9.88
C ILE A 123 -14.09 11.48 8.97
N GLY A 124 -12.78 11.57 9.24
CA GLY A 124 -11.78 10.85 8.48
C GLY A 124 -11.95 9.33 8.57
N GLU A 125 -12.23 8.80 9.76
CA GLU A 125 -12.52 7.37 9.98
C GLU A 125 -13.79 6.92 9.23
N GLU A 126 -14.85 7.73 9.26
CA GLU A 126 -16.08 7.46 8.50
C GLU A 126 -15.79 7.35 7.01
N MET A 127 -15.00 8.26 6.45
CA MET A 127 -14.64 8.27 5.04
C MET A 127 -13.81 7.03 4.64
N LEU A 128 -12.82 6.63 5.46
CA LEU A 128 -12.05 5.40 5.24
C LEU A 128 -12.97 4.16 5.29
N THR A 129 -13.93 4.16 6.20
CA THR A 129 -14.92 3.08 6.34
C THR A 129 -15.87 3.04 5.13
N LYS A 130 -16.36 4.17 4.65
CA LYS A 130 -17.21 4.26 3.44
C LYS A 130 -16.49 3.70 2.22
N LEU A 131 -15.22 4.08 2.00
CA LEU A 131 -14.42 3.52 0.91
C LEU A 131 -14.26 2.01 1.04
N SER A 132 -13.90 1.54 2.23
CA SER A 132 -13.68 0.10 2.48
C SER A 132 -14.94 -0.75 2.32
N ASN A 133 -16.12 -0.17 2.58
CA ASN A 133 -17.42 -0.83 2.43
C ASN A 133 -18.08 -0.57 1.06
N SER A 134 -17.44 0.21 0.20
CA SER A 134 -17.96 0.48 -1.15
C SER A 134 -17.82 -0.74 -2.06
N SER A 135 -18.49 -0.68 -3.22
CA SER A 135 -18.34 -1.69 -4.27
C SER A 135 -16.97 -1.67 -4.97
N ALA A 136 -16.09 -0.76 -4.60
CA ALA A 136 -14.77 -0.58 -5.22
C ALA A 136 -13.79 -1.73 -4.95
N ARG A 137 -14.06 -2.63 -3.99
CA ARG A 137 -13.18 -3.75 -3.61
C ARG A 137 -11.80 -3.26 -3.15
N LEU A 138 -11.77 -2.12 -2.47
CA LEU A 138 -10.58 -1.48 -1.91
C LEU A 138 -10.72 -1.39 -0.40
N ILE A 139 -9.60 -1.41 0.31
CA ILE A 139 -9.53 -1.16 1.74
C ILE A 139 -8.71 0.11 1.95
N ALA A 140 -9.30 1.11 2.61
CA ALA A 140 -8.58 2.32 2.97
C ALA A 140 -7.70 2.06 4.21
N LEU A 141 -6.40 2.31 4.11
CA LEU A 141 -5.45 2.06 5.19
C LEU A 141 -5.22 3.29 6.08
N GLY A 142 -5.45 4.48 5.57
CA GLY A 142 -5.24 5.72 6.29
C GLY A 142 -5.08 6.94 5.36
N TRP A 143 -4.92 8.09 5.98
CA TRP A 143 -4.72 9.36 5.30
C TRP A 143 -3.23 9.70 5.21
N MET A 144 -2.87 10.37 4.11
CA MET A 144 -1.55 10.95 3.93
C MET A 144 -1.70 12.40 3.47
N ASP A 145 -1.01 13.31 4.14
CA ASP A 145 -0.93 14.70 3.73
C ASP A 145 0.19 14.86 2.69
N ALA A 146 -0.16 15.46 1.55
CA ALA A 146 0.76 15.75 0.45
C ALA A 146 1.05 17.27 0.31
N GLY A 147 0.69 18.07 1.32
CA GLY A 147 0.85 19.52 1.36
C GLY A 147 -0.27 20.29 0.66
N THR A 148 -0.14 21.61 0.68
CA THR A 148 -1.12 22.56 0.11
C THR A 148 -1.05 22.59 -1.42
N ARG A 149 -2.15 23.01 -2.05
CA ARG A 149 -2.24 23.30 -3.49
C ARG A 149 -2.25 24.80 -3.71
N ASN A 150 -1.48 25.26 -4.69
CA ASN A 150 -1.47 26.65 -5.13
C ASN A 150 -1.98 26.72 -6.57
N VAL A 151 -2.67 27.81 -6.89
CA VAL A 151 -3.08 28.13 -8.25
C VAL A 151 -2.02 29.05 -8.85
N TYR A 152 -1.53 28.68 -10.02
CA TYR A 152 -0.60 29.49 -10.81
C TYR A 152 -1.33 29.96 -12.06
N SER A 153 -1.12 31.23 -12.44
CA SER A 153 -1.56 31.78 -13.72
C SER A 153 -0.36 32.35 -14.45
N ASP A 154 -0.33 32.25 -15.76
CA ASP A 154 0.61 32.93 -16.65
C ASP A 154 0.26 34.40 -16.78
#